data_d8227e524a460c204e5ff2017c94cce4
#
_entry.id   d8227e524a460c204e5ff2017c94cce4
#
_cell.length_a   1.000
_cell.length_b   1.000
_cell.length_c   1.000
_cell.angle_alpha   90.00
_cell.angle_beta   90.00
_cell.angle_gamma   90.00
#
_symmetry.space_group_name_H-M   'P 1'
#
loop_
_entity.id
_entity.type
_entity.pdbx_description
1 polymer ?
#
loop_
_entity_poly.entity_id
_entity_poly.type
_entity_poly.pdbx_seq_one_letter_code
_entity_poly.pdbx_strand_id
1 'polypeptide(L)'
;MDLNKYHTLHFIGIGGMGMRALANILLRMGFKITGSDMADSPVLHEFEQLGAVIHIGHKAENTDGADAVVISSAISEDNPELMEARKKNIPVFHRSDVLAAVFTWGRGIAVAGAHGKSTTSAMVGQIFKHAGTDPTIVLGGAVDYLHGNSCHGHGKYVIAEADESDGSFLKFSTFLAVVTNIEDDHLDHYGTVENIKK
;
A
#
# COMPACT_ATOMS: atom_id res chain seq x y z
N MET A 1 -10.43 -7.08 6.12
CA MET A 1 -9.22 -7.73 6.68
C MET A 1 -8.96 -7.17 8.07
N ASP A 2 -8.61 -8.01 9.03
CA ASP A 2 -8.18 -7.57 10.37
C ASP A 2 -6.69 -7.85 10.51
N LEU A 3 -5.87 -6.81 10.38
CA LEU A 3 -4.40 -6.90 10.42
C LEU A 3 -3.87 -7.34 11.78
N ASN A 4 -4.60 -7.13 12.87
CA ASN A 4 -4.16 -7.51 14.22
C ASN A 4 -4.01 -9.02 14.41
N LYS A 5 -4.53 -9.82 13.48
CA LYS A 5 -4.38 -11.29 13.50
C LYS A 5 -3.02 -11.77 12.99
N TYR A 6 -2.23 -10.90 12.38
CA TYR A 6 -0.97 -11.21 11.73
C TYR A 6 0.16 -10.45 12.42
N HIS A 7 1.26 -11.09 12.66
CA HIS A 7 2.43 -10.49 13.30
C HIS A 7 3.58 -10.29 12.31
N THR A 8 3.79 -11.27 11.44
CA THR A 8 4.83 -11.25 10.41
C THR A 8 4.19 -11.21 9.02
N LEU A 9 4.42 -10.13 8.28
CA LEU A 9 3.91 -9.94 6.92
C LEU A 9 5.06 -10.01 5.92
N HIS A 10 4.92 -10.87 4.92
CA HIS A 10 5.88 -11.00 3.83
C HIS A 10 5.39 -10.28 2.57
N PHE A 11 6.20 -9.34 2.05
CA PHE A 11 5.88 -8.53 0.88
C PHE A 11 6.64 -9.03 -0.34
N ILE A 12 5.95 -9.58 -1.35
CA ILE A 12 6.55 -9.95 -2.63
C ILE A 12 6.62 -8.72 -3.54
N GLY A 13 7.83 -8.32 -3.96
CA GLY A 13 8.07 -7.07 -4.69
C GLY A 13 8.02 -5.84 -3.78
N ILE A 14 8.65 -5.91 -2.62
CA ILE A 14 8.59 -4.88 -1.56
C ILE A 14 9.12 -3.51 -2.00
N GLY A 15 10.05 -3.46 -2.97
CA GLY A 15 10.61 -2.22 -3.52
C GLY A 15 9.64 -1.44 -4.41
N GLY A 16 8.55 -2.07 -4.86
CA GLY A 16 7.52 -1.40 -5.66
C GLY A 16 6.86 -0.21 -4.93
N MET A 17 6.54 0.87 -5.64
CA MET A 17 6.11 2.16 -5.08
C MET A 17 4.98 2.03 -4.04
N GLY A 18 3.91 1.31 -4.36
CA GLY A 18 2.79 1.10 -3.43
C GLY A 18 3.10 0.11 -2.31
N MET A 19 3.93 -0.90 -2.59
CA MET A 19 4.33 -1.93 -1.62
C MET A 19 5.22 -1.33 -0.53
N ARG A 20 6.25 -0.56 -0.93
CA ARG A 20 7.18 0.09 0.01
C ARG A 20 6.49 1.08 0.94
N ALA A 21 5.46 1.80 0.45
CA ALA A 21 4.71 2.74 1.29
C ALA A 21 4.01 2.02 2.44
N LEU A 22 3.36 0.89 2.14
CA LEU A 22 2.68 0.08 3.14
C LEU A 22 3.65 -0.60 4.09
N ALA A 23 4.72 -1.20 3.55
CA ALA A 23 5.75 -1.85 4.37
C ALA A 23 6.38 -0.87 5.37
N ASN A 24 6.69 0.37 4.94
CA ASN A 24 7.22 1.41 5.83
C ASN A 24 6.26 1.76 6.98
N ILE A 25 4.97 1.92 6.68
CA ILE A 25 3.97 2.23 7.70
C ILE A 25 3.85 1.08 8.70
N LEU A 26 3.71 -0.15 8.21
CA LEU A 26 3.53 -1.33 9.06
C LEU A 26 4.75 -1.61 9.93
N LEU A 27 5.97 -1.41 9.41
CA LEU A 27 7.20 -1.47 10.20
C LEU A 27 7.17 -0.50 11.38
N ARG A 28 6.81 0.77 11.10
CA ARG A 28 6.73 1.82 12.12
C ARG A 28 5.62 1.57 13.14
N MET A 29 4.61 0.78 12.79
CA MET A 29 3.54 0.33 13.68
C MET A 29 3.92 -0.93 14.50
N GLY A 30 5.12 -1.47 14.29
CA GLY A 30 5.64 -2.59 15.06
C GLY A 30 5.34 -3.97 14.47
N PHE A 31 4.86 -4.05 13.23
CA PHE A 31 4.76 -5.34 12.53
C PHE A 31 6.15 -5.84 12.14
N LYS A 32 6.35 -7.14 12.21
CA LYS A 32 7.50 -7.79 11.59
C LYS A 32 7.28 -7.84 10.09
N ILE A 33 8.19 -7.23 9.33
CA ILE A 33 8.16 -7.22 7.88
C ILE A 33 9.31 -8.05 7.34
N THR A 34 8.97 -8.97 6.47
CA THR A 34 9.92 -9.62 5.56
C THR A 34 9.52 -9.26 4.12
N GLY A 35 10.42 -9.33 3.20
CA GLY A 35 10.07 -9.07 1.82
C GLY A 35 11.13 -9.51 0.83
N SER A 36 10.74 -9.58 -0.42
CA SER A 36 11.61 -9.92 -1.53
C SER A 36 11.48 -8.92 -2.67
N ASP A 37 12.53 -8.77 -3.45
CA ASP A 37 12.50 -8.06 -4.72
C ASP A 37 13.47 -8.70 -5.70
N MET A 38 13.24 -8.50 -7.01
CA MET A 38 14.10 -9.07 -8.06
C MET A 38 15.48 -8.42 -8.10
N ALA A 39 15.57 -7.14 -7.75
CA ALA A 39 16.81 -6.37 -7.82
C ALA A 39 17.06 -5.64 -6.50
N ASP A 40 18.34 -5.53 -6.16
CA ASP A 40 18.77 -4.72 -5.02
C ASP A 40 18.58 -3.22 -5.29
N SER A 41 18.27 -2.47 -4.24
CA SER A 41 18.09 -1.02 -4.34
C SER A 41 18.32 -0.33 -2.98
N PRO A 42 18.67 0.97 -2.98
CA PRO A 42 18.85 1.73 -1.73
C PRO A 42 17.64 1.67 -0.79
N VAL A 43 16.43 1.63 -1.33
CA VAL A 43 15.18 1.52 -0.55
C VAL A 43 15.12 0.21 0.25
N LEU A 44 15.64 -0.88 -0.29
CA LEU A 44 15.67 -2.17 0.41
C LEU A 44 16.62 -2.12 1.61
N HIS A 45 17.76 -1.47 1.46
CA HIS A 45 18.69 -1.25 2.57
C HIS A 45 18.10 -0.36 3.68
N GLU A 46 17.28 0.63 3.32
CA GLU A 46 16.55 1.43 4.33
C GLU A 46 15.60 0.54 5.15
N PHE A 47 14.91 -0.41 4.53
CA PHE A 47 14.05 -1.35 5.25
C PHE A 47 14.84 -2.27 6.18
N GLU A 48 16.00 -2.75 5.76
CA GLU A 48 16.89 -3.55 6.63
C GLU A 48 17.34 -2.76 7.85
N GLN A 49 17.70 -1.47 7.67
CA GLN A 49 18.05 -0.59 8.79
C GLN A 49 16.87 -0.35 9.76
N LEU A 50 15.63 -0.43 9.25
CA LEU A 50 14.41 -0.37 10.07
C LEU A 50 14.04 -1.70 10.71
N GLY A 51 14.79 -2.77 10.46
CA GLY A 51 14.60 -4.10 11.06
C GLY A 51 13.78 -5.08 10.21
N ALA A 52 13.53 -4.78 8.94
CA ALA A 52 12.94 -5.75 8.02
C ALA A 52 13.97 -6.78 7.57
N VAL A 53 13.51 -7.99 7.21
CA VAL A 53 14.35 -9.01 6.58
C VAL A 53 14.07 -9.00 5.08
N ILE A 54 15.09 -8.67 4.29
CA ILE A 54 14.97 -8.51 2.84
C ILE A 54 15.72 -9.63 2.11
N HIS A 55 15.10 -10.14 1.05
CA HIS A 55 15.65 -11.16 0.17
C HIS A 55 15.75 -10.64 -1.26
N ILE A 56 16.90 -10.82 -1.89
CA ILE A 56 17.06 -10.52 -3.32
C ILE A 56 16.79 -11.79 -4.11
N GLY A 57 15.87 -11.68 -5.06
CA GLY A 57 15.31 -12.80 -5.83
C GLY A 57 14.16 -13.50 -5.12
N HIS A 58 13.28 -14.10 -5.91
CA HIS A 58 12.09 -14.81 -5.41
C HIS A 58 12.40 -16.30 -5.21
N LYS A 59 12.22 -16.79 -3.99
CA LYS A 59 12.38 -18.20 -3.62
C LYS A 59 11.29 -18.63 -2.65
N ALA A 60 10.84 -19.86 -2.75
CA ALA A 60 9.78 -20.42 -1.90
C ALA A 60 10.06 -20.23 -0.39
N GLU A 61 11.34 -20.41 0.00
CA GLU A 61 11.79 -20.33 1.39
C GLU A 61 11.67 -18.94 1.99
N ASN A 62 11.59 -17.87 1.18
CA ASN A 62 11.45 -16.49 1.66
C ASN A 62 10.13 -16.28 2.44
N THR A 63 9.13 -17.14 2.23
CA THR A 63 7.85 -17.09 2.94
C THR A 63 7.87 -17.81 4.30
N ASP A 64 8.99 -18.40 4.71
CA ASP A 64 9.07 -19.16 5.96
C ASP A 64 8.87 -18.24 7.18
N GLY A 65 7.94 -18.62 8.03
CA GLY A 65 7.57 -17.85 9.22
C GLY A 65 6.67 -16.65 8.97
N ALA A 66 6.19 -16.43 7.74
CA ALA A 66 5.18 -15.42 7.46
C ALA A 66 3.78 -15.87 7.92
N ASP A 67 3.06 -14.99 8.60
CA ASP A 67 1.65 -15.21 8.95
C ASP A 67 0.72 -14.85 7.80
N ALA A 68 1.14 -13.94 6.93
CA ALA A 68 0.44 -13.58 5.70
C ALA A 68 1.42 -13.05 4.65
N VAL A 69 1.03 -13.15 3.38
CA VAL A 69 1.78 -12.65 2.22
C VAL A 69 1.01 -11.50 1.59
N VAL A 70 1.73 -10.45 1.22
CA VAL A 70 1.18 -9.27 0.54
C VAL A 70 1.74 -9.19 -0.87
N ILE A 71 0.85 -9.05 -1.85
CA ILE A 71 1.19 -8.95 -3.27
C ILE A 71 0.60 -7.69 -3.91
N SER A 72 1.15 -7.32 -5.06
CA SER A 72 0.54 -6.36 -6.00
C SER A 72 0.10 -7.08 -7.27
N SER A 73 -0.64 -6.38 -8.13
CA SER A 73 -1.07 -6.88 -9.44
C SER A 73 0.11 -7.22 -10.38
N ALA A 74 1.32 -6.74 -10.09
CA ALA A 74 2.52 -7.04 -10.87
C ALA A 74 3.12 -8.43 -10.57
N ILE A 75 2.67 -9.11 -9.51
CA ILE A 75 3.19 -10.43 -9.14
C ILE A 75 2.51 -11.50 -9.98
N SER A 76 3.32 -12.23 -10.74
CA SER A 76 2.84 -13.33 -11.59
C SER A 76 2.34 -14.50 -10.76
N GLU A 77 1.34 -15.22 -11.29
CA GLU A 77 0.74 -16.39 -10.65
C GLU A 77 1.73 -17.57 -10.47
N ASP A 78 2.79 -17.62 -11.27
CA ASP A 78 3.88 -18.61 -11.20
C ASP A 78 5.05 -18.17 -10.28
N ASN A 79 4.92 -17.05 -9.57
CA ASN A 79 5.92 -16.62 -8.59
C ASN A 79 6.12 -17.69 -7.51
N PRO A 80 7.35 -18.16 -7.25
CA PRO A 80 7.62 -19.28 -6.34
C PRO A 80 7.17 -19.01 -4.90
N GLU A 81 7.22 -17.77 -4.42
CA GLU A 81 6.77 -17.39 -3.09
C GLU A 81 5.24 -17.42 -3.00
N LEU A 82 4.54 -16.92 -4.04
CA LEU A 82 3.09 -16.95 -4.11
C LEU A 82 2.56 -18.39 -4.17
N MET A 83 3.21 -19.24 -4.99
CA MET A 83 2.88 -20.66 -5.08
C MET A 83 3.09 -21.38 -3.75
N GLU A 84 4.20 -21.14 -3.06
CA GLU A 84 4.50 -21.77 -1.77
C GLU A 84 3.55 -21.28 -0.66
N ALA A 85 3.22 -19.99 -0.63
CA ALA A 85 2.24 -19.44 0.30
C ALA A 85 0.88 -20.13 0.15
N ARG A 86 0.40 -20.30 -1.08
CA ARG A 86 -0.85 -21.02 -1.37
C ARG A 86 -0.79 -22.49 -0.96
N LYS A 87 0.31 -23.17 -1.27
CA LYS A 87 0.54 -24.57 -0.87
C LYS A 87 0.53 -24.79 0.64
N LYS A 88 1.11 -23.83 1.39
CA LYS A 88 1.12 -23.82 2.87
C LYS A 88 -0.15 -23.27 3.48
N ASN A 89 -1.14 -22.85 2.68
CA ASN A 89 -2.35 -22.16 3.13
C ASN A 89 -2.05 -20.87 3.94
N ILE A 90 -0.94 -20.19 3.65
CA ILE A 90 -0.65 -18.86 4.20
C ILE A 90 -1.60 -17.87 3.52
N PRO A 91 -2.35 -17.05 4.27
CA PRO A 91 -3.22 -16.04 3.68
C PRO A 91 -2.47 -15.09 2.74
N VAL A 92 -3.01 -14.86 1.54
CA VAL A 92 -2.46 -13.93 0.56
C VAL A 92 -3.41 -12.76 0.41
N PHE A 93 -2.90 -11.55 0.55
CA PHE A 93 -3.66 -10.31 0.43
C PHE A 93 -3.09 -9.43 -0.67
N HIS A 94 -3.98 -8.78 -1.41
CA HIS A 94 -3.56 -7.72 -2.31
C HIS A 94 -3.18 -6.47 -1.51
N ARG A 95 -2.21 -5.65 -2.00
CA ARG A 95 -1.79 -4.40 -1.34
C ARG A 95 -2.97 -3.49 -0.99
N SER A 96 -4.03 -3.48 -1.81
CA SER A 96 -5.23 -2.67 -1.57
C SER A 96 -6.05 -3.17 -0.38
N ASP A 97 -6.05 -4.46 -0.07
CA ASP A 97 -6.71 -5.01 1.11
C ASP A 97 -5.99 -4.55 2.38
N VAL A 98 -4.65 -4.52 2.33
CA VAL A 98 -3.81 -4.03 3.42
C VAL A 98 -4.02 -2.53 3.62
N LEU A 99 -4.03 -1.73 2.55
CA LEU A 99 -4.29 -0.29 2.62
C LEU A 99 -5.69 -0.01 3.16
N ALA A 100 -6.71 -0.75 2.71
CA ALA A 100 -8.08 -0.62 3.23
C ALA A 100 -8.15 -0.94 4.74
N ALA A 101 -7.39 -1.92 5.21
CA ALA A 101 -7.29 -2.22 6.64
C ALA A 101 -6.61 -1.08 7.43
N VAL A 102 -5.53 -0.49 6.88
CA VAL A 102 -4.88 0.69 7.47
C VAL A 102 -5.87 1.87 7.60
N PHE A 103 -6.76 2.05 6.62
CA PHE A 103 -7.81 3.09 6.68
C PHE A 103 -8.75 2.92 7.89
N THR A 104 -8.96 1.70 8.36
CA THR A 104 -9.85 1.45 9.52
C THR A 104 -9.26 1.89 10.86
N TRP A 105 -7.96 2.19 10.92
CA TRP A 105 -7.30 2.63 12.16
C TRP A 105 -7.51 4.11 12.46
N GLY A 106 -8.15 4.85 11.54
CA GLY A 106 -8.40 6.26 11.73
C GLY A 106 -9.53 6.79 10.86
N ARG A 107 -9.57 8.11 10.72
CA ARG A 107 -10.46 8.80 9.78
C ARG A 107 -9.80 8.83 8.41
N GLY A 108 -10.19 7.91 7.54
CA GLY A 108 -9.63 7.80 6.20
C GLY A 108 -10.03 8.94 5.28
N ILE A 109 -9.07 9.61 4.68
CA ILE A 109 -9.25 10.63 3.63
C ILE A 109 -8.68 10.05 2.34
N ALA A 110 -9.53 9.76 1.37
CA ALA A 110 -9.15 9.19 0.10
C ALA A 110 -9.24 10.24 -1.01
N VAL A 111 -8.24 10.25 -1.90
CA VAL A 111 -8.23 11.09 -3.08
C VAL A 111 -8.22 10.20 -4.31
N ALA A 112 -9.29 10.25 -5.09
CA ALA A 112 -9.49 9.50 -6.33
C ALA A 112 -9.58 10.44 -7.54
N GLY A 113 -9.60 9.87 -8.74
CA GLY A 113 -9.81 10.57 -10.01
C GLY A 113 -8.74 10.24 -11.04
N ALA A 114 -9.04 10.44 -12.33
CA ALA A 114 -8.11 10.09 -13.40
C ALA A 114 -6.78 10.85 -13.27
N HIS A 115 -6.83 12.16 -13.02
CA HIS A 115 -5.65 13.01 -12.91
C HIS A 115 -5.61 13.83 -11.61
N GLY A 116 -4.39 14.17 -11.16
CA GLY A 116 -4.17 15.06 -10.01
C GLY A 116 -4.25 14.40 -8.63
N LYS A 117 -4.45 13.10 -8.54
CA LYS A 117 -4.49 12.34 -7.27
C LYS A 117 -3.28 12.61 -6.39
N SER A 118 -2.07 12.34 -6.90
CA SER A 118 -0.81 12.46 -6.14
C SER A 118 -0.58 13.88 -5.64
N THR A 119 -0.82 14.88 -6.51
CA THR A 119 -0.66 16.30 -6.14
C THR A 119 -1.66 16.69 -5.06
N THR A 120 -2.93 16.33 -5.22
CA THR A 120 -3.98 16.67 -4.25
C THR A 120 -3.76 15.95 -2.93
N SER A 121 -3.42 14.67 -2.94
CA SER A 121 -3.11 13.90 -1.73
C SER A 121 -1.90 14.47 -0.99
N ALA A 122 -0.86 14.86 -1.73
CA ALA A 122 0.31 15.51 -1.16
C ALA A 122 -0.04 16.85 -0.49
N MET A 123 -0.83 17.69 -1.14
CA MET A 123 -1.28 18.96 -0.57
C MET A 123 -2.15 18.73 0.68
N VAL A 124 -3.10 17.81 0.64
CA VAL A 124 -3.93 17.45 1.80
C VAL A 124 -3.05 16.96 2.94
N GLY A 125 -2.12 16.04 2.66
CA GLY A 125 -1.18 15.51 3.64
C GLY A 125 -0.34 16.61 4.29
N GLN A 126 0.18 17.54 3.50
CA GLN A 126 0.97 18.66 4.00
C GLN A 126 0.15 19.63 4.86
N ILE A 127 -1.09 19.94 4.47
CA ILE A 127 -1.99 20.78 5.26
C ILE A 127 -2.25 20.14 6.63
N PHE A 128 -2.61 18.86 6.65
CA PHE A 128 -2.88 18.13 7.89
C PHE A 128 -1.64 18.03 8.79
N LYS A 129 -0.48 17.78 8.19
CA LYS A 129 0.80 17.75 8.92
C LYS A 129 1.14 19.12 9.51
N HIS A 130 0.98 20.19 8.72
CA HIS A 130 1.22 21.56 9.18
C HIS A 130 0.24 22.01 10.28
N ALA A 131 -1.00 21.51 10.23
CA ALA A 131 -2.00 21.72 11.28
C ALA A 131 -1.72 20.94 12.59
N GLY A 132 -0.60 20.23 12.68
CA GLY A 132 -0.20 19.49 13.87
C GLY A 132 -1.04 18.24 14.16
N THR A 133 -1.75 17.71 13.16
CA THR A 133 -2.64 16.54 13.34
C THR A 133 -1.92 15.20 13.29
N ASP A 134 -0.65 15.18 12.96
CA ASP A 134 0.22 14.00 12.86
C ASP A 134 -0.42 12.82 12.06
N PRO A 135 -0.78 13.03 10.77
CA PRO A 135 -1.51 12.03 9.99
C PRO A 135 -0.60 10.90 9.51
N THR A 136 -1.17 9.70 9.33
CA THR A 136 -0.56 8.67 8.47
C THR A 136 -0.86 9.00 7.01
N ILE A 137 0.16 8.98 6.14
CA ILE A 137 0.06 9.38 4.73
C ILE A 137 0.63 8.29 3.83
N VAL A 138 -0.12 7.94 2.77
CA VAL A 138 0.26 6.96 1.73
C VAL A 138 0.04 7.60 0.37
N LEU A 139 1.11 7.86 -0.38
CA LEU A 139 1.06 8.47 -1.71
C LEU A 139 1.53 7.51 -2.79
N GLY A 140 1.06 7.70 -4.02
CA GLY A 140 1.49 6.94 -5.18
C GLY A 140 2.90 7.31 -5.65
N GLY A 141 3.39 8.51 -5.33
CA GLY A 141 4.71 9.02 -5.69
C GLY A 141 5.46 9.63 -4.52
N ALA A 142 6.79 9.72 -4.63
CA ALA A 142 7.64 10.36 -3.62
C ALA A 142 7.44 11.88 -3.62
N VAL A 143 7.48 12.48 -2.43
CA VAL A 143 7.41 13.93 -2.22
C VAL A 143 8.45 14.37 -1.20
N ASP A 144 9.02 15.55 -1.39
CA ASP A 144 10.18 16.02 -0.62
C ASP A 144 9.87 16.11 0.89
N TYR A 145 8.71 16.62 1.27
CA TYR A 145 8.37 16.82 2.68
C TYR A 145 8.15 15.53 3.48
N LEU A 146 8.03 14.37 2.80
CA LEU A 146 7.98 13.04 3.42
C LEU A 146 9.30 12.29 3.31
N HIS A 147 10.26 12.80 2.53
CA HIS A 147 11.48 12.08 2.13
C HIS A 147 11.16 10.69 1.54
N GLY A 148 10.07 10.59 0.82
CA GLY A 148 9.53 9.36 0.27
C GLY A 148 8.06 9.51 -0.10
N ASN A 149 7.32 8.40 -0.08
CA ASN A 149 5.90 8.40 -0.46
C ASN A 149 4.95 8.00 0.68
N SER A 150 5.46 7.90 1.92
CA SER A 150 4.63 7.56 3.07
C SER A 150 5.21 8.06 4.38
N CYS A 151 4.37 8.32 5.35
CA CYS A 151 4.77 8.46 6.74
C CYS A 151 3.71 7.86 7.66
N HIS A 152 4.14 7.26 8.76
CA HIS A 152 3.28 6.88 9.86
C HIS A 152 3.18 8.04 10.84
N GLY A 153 1.96 8.46 11.15
CA GLY A 153 1.63 9.42 12.20
C GLY A 153 0.80 8.76 13.30
N HIS A 154 0.84 9.33 14.49
CA HIS A 154 0.06 8.88 15.66
C HIS A 154 -1.31 9.57 15.77
N GLY A 155 -1.63 10.46 14.82
CA GLY A 155 -2.89 11.17 14.78
C GLY A 155 -4.03 10.32 14.21
N LYS A 156 -5.23 10.86 14.29
CA LYS A 156 -6.46 10.14 13.90
C LYS A 156 -6.77 10.12 12.39
N TYR A 157 -5.93 10.69 11.55
CA TYR A 157 -6.20 10.78 10.12
C TYR A 157 -5.27 9.86 9.32
N VAL A 158 -5.85 9.17 8.33
CA VAL A 158 -5.14 8.38 7.33
C VAL A 158 -5.46 8.98 5.97
N ILE A 159 -4.45 9.46 5.26
CA ILE A 159 -4.59 10.12 3.96
C ILE A 159 -3.93 9.25 2.90
N ALA A 160 -4.67 8.86 1.87
CA ALA A 160 -4.08 8.07 0.79
C ALA A 160 -4.73 8.36 -0.57
N GLU A 161 -3.95 8.03 -1.60
CA GLU A 161 -4.48 7.92 -2.94
C GLU A 161 -5.33 6.66 -3.06
N ALA A 162 -6.47 6.81 -3.70
CA ALA A 162 -7.38 5.73 -4.04
C ALA A 162 -7.19 5.40 -5.52
N ASP A 163 -6.74 4.17 -5.78
CA ASP A 163 -6.48 3.69 -7.13
C ASP A 163 -7.80 3.19 -7.74
N GLU A 164 -8.23 3.84 -8.82
CA GLU A 164 -9.44 3.47 -9.56
C GLU A 164 -9.16 2.43 -10.65
N SER A 165 -7.90 2.23 -11.05
CA SER A 165 -7.53 1.41 -12.21
C SER A 165 -8.02 -0.03 -12.15
N ASP A 166 -8.14 -0.59 -10.94
CA ASP A 166 -8.59 -1.97 -10.69
C ASP A 166 -9.81 -2.03 -9.77
N GLY A 167 -10.46 -0.89 -9.49
CA GLY A 167 -11.60 -0.80 -8.58
C GLY A 167 -11.23 -0.97 -7.10
N SER A 168 -9.95 -1.00 -6.74
CA SER A 168 -9.52 -1.21 -5.36
C SER A 168 -9.93 -0.09 -4.41
N PHE A 169 -10.19 1.12 -4.93
CA PHE A 169 -10.70 2.25 -4.16
C PHE A 169 -12.07 1.96 -3.49
N LEU A 170 -12.88 1.06 -4.04
CA LEU A 170 -14.16 0.66 -3.46
C LEU A 170 -14.02 -0.09 -2.12
N LYS A 171 -12.82 -0.58 -1.81
CA LYS A 171 -12.53 -1.25 -0.53
C LYS A 171 -12.38 -0.29 0.64
N PHE A 172 -12.26 1.02 0.39
CA PHE A 172 -11.97 2.00 1.42
C PHE A 172 -13.24 2.48 2.12
N SER A 173 -13.29 2.33 3.44
CA SER A 173 -14.28 3.00 4.28
C SER A 173 -13.77 4.39 4.63
N THR A 174 -14.19 5.41 3.87
CA THR A 174 -13.66 6.77 3.98
C THR A 174 -14.51 7.64 4.91
N PHE A 175 -13.83 8.49 5.70
CA PHE A 175 -14.44 9.62 6.38
C PHE A 175 -14.68 10.79 5.41
N LEU A 176 -13.75 11.01 4.49
CA LEU A 176 -13.82 12.03 3.46
C LEU A 176 -13.25 11.45 2.15
N ALA A 177 -13.98 11.64 1.07
CA ALA A 177 -13.51 11.33 -0.28
C ALA A 177 -13.38 12.61 -1.11
N VAL A 178 -12.29 12.73 -1.84
CA VAL A 178 -12.05 13.78 -2.82
C VAL A 178 -11.96 13.12 -4.18
N VAL A 179 -12.79 13.54 -5.13
CA VAL A 179 -12.71 13.12 -6.54
C VAL A 179 -12.25 14.32 -7.35
N THR A 180 -11.06 14.23 -7.92
CA THR A 180 -10.44 15.35 -8.66
C THR A 180 -11.12 15.59 -10.01
N ASN A 181 -11.35 14.50 -10.74
CA ASN A 181 -12.04 14.48 -12.04
C ASN A 181 -12.46 13.03 -12.36
N ILE A 182 -13.35 12.89 -13.33
CA ILE A 182 -13.79 11.59 -13.89
C ILE A 182 -13.65 11.73 -15.41
N GLU A 183 -12.80 10.89 -15.99
CA GLU A 183 -12.51 10.88 -17.43
C GLU A 183 -12.64 9.47 -17.98
N ASP A 184 -12.46 9.30 -19.27
CA ASP A 184 -12.54 8.03 -19.99
C ASP A 184 -11.23 7.22 -19.89
N ASP A 185 -10.74 7.10 -18.66
CA ASP A 185 -9.55 6.33 -18.33
C ASP A 185 -9.95 4.94 -17.79
N HIS A 186 -9.04 3.95 -17.91
CA HIS A 186 -9.27 2.57 -17.45
C HIS A 186 -10.54 1.89 -18.01
N LEU A 187 -10.90 2.20 -19.26
CA LEU A 187 -12.07 1.60 -19.93
C LEU A 187 -11.91 0.10 -20.19
N ASP A 188 -10.67 -0.41 -20.17
CA ASP A 188 -10.37 -1.85 -20.16
C ASP A 188 -10.96 -2.55 -18.94
N HIS A 189 -11.04 -1.89 -17.79
CA HIS A 189 -11.65 -2.39 -16.57
C HIS A 189 -13.15 -2.06 -16.47
N TYR A 190 -13.55 -0.81 -16.74
CA TYR A 190 -14.92 -0.34 -16.52
C TYR A 190 -15.83 -0.47 -17.74
N GLY A 191 -15.28 -0.59 -18.94
CA GLY A 191 -16.01 -0.66 -20.21
C GLY A 191 -16.57 0.67 -20.68
N THR A 192 -17.21 1.48 -19.82
CA THR A 192 -17.76 2.80 -20.14
C THR A 192 -17.55 3.82 -19.03
N VAL A 193 -17.58 5.12 -19.38
CA VAL A 193 -17.51 6.24 -18.40
C VAL A 193 -18.68 6.21 -17.43
N GLU A 194 -19.87 5.79 -17.88
CA GLU A 194 -21.04 5.64 -17.02
C GLU A 194 -20.83 4.59 -15.91
N ASN A 195 -20.04 3.56 -16.18
CA ASN A 195 -19.69 2.55 -15.17
C ASN A 195 -18.67 3.09 -14.16
N ILE A 196 -17.75 3.97 -14.58
CA ILE A 196 -16.81 4.64 -13.66
C ILE A 196 -17.57 5.51 -12.65
N LYS A 197 -18.70 6.10 -13.06
CA LYS A 197 -19.52 7.00 -12.22
C LYS A 197 -20.42 6.26 -11.22
N LYS A 198 -20.60 4.97 -11.35
CA LYS A 198 -21.43 4.13 -10.47
C LYS A 198 -20.65 3.63 -9.27
#